data_3b3a34f592a87ca3ba90ffcc5e73577d
#
_entry.id   3b3a34f592a87ca3ba90ffcc5e73577d
#
_cell.length_a   1.000
_cell.length_b   1.000
_cell.length_c   1.000
_cell.angle_alpha   90.00
_cell.angle_beta   90.00
_cell.angle_gamma   90.00
#
_symmetry.space_group_name_H-M   'P 1'
#
loop_
_entity.id
_entity.type
_entity.pdbx_description
1 polymer ?
#
loop_
_entity_poly.entity_id
_entity_poly.type
_entity_poly.pdbx_seq_one_letter_code
_entity_poly.pdbx_strand_id
1 'polypeptide(L)'
;MINSDFIIVLAWPEGKTTAAGAWYDPLFATNGKYRVGHSALILINSENKELLYFDFGRYHTPTGFGRVRDKETDPDIGIPISAEIEDNRIKNIEEILVYTKNKKANHGEGKLYASILNNVNFISSYRFAKKIQEKGIIPYGPFVPKGSNCSRFVSATIRKSNPNLIKNLRLRFPFSLSPSPKRNVSISNNNYYVVEKNKFEKIKRNKINGYFRGIERK
;
A
#
# COMPACT_ATOMS: atom_id res chain seq x y z
N MET A 1 6.35 -22.72 -13.64
CA MET A 1 6.94 -21.42 -14.01
C MET A 1 7.08 -20.58 -12.73
N ILE A 2 8.27 -20.09 -12.45
CA ILE A 2 8.49 -19.17 -11.31
C ILE A 2 7.87 -17.83 -11.73
N ASN A 3 6.78 -17.43 -11.09
CA ASN A 3 6.17 -16.12 -11.33
C ASN A 3 7.19 -15.03 -10.92
N SER A 4 7.70 -14.32 -11.91
CA SER A 4 8.66 -13.21 -11.70
C SER A 4 7.98 -11.86 -11.44
N ASP A 5 6.68 -11.88 -11.12
CA ASP A 5 5.89 -10.68 -10.91
C ASP A 5 6.18 -10.00 -9.57
N PHE A 6 5.82 -8.72 -9.45
CA PHE A 6 6.16 -7.91 -8.29
C PHE A 6 4.97 -7.13 -7.74
N ILE A 7 5.04 -6.85 -6.44
CA ILE A 7 4.22 -5.85 -5.78
C ILE A 7 5.15 -4.83 -5.11
N ILE A 8 5.01 -3.54 -5.45
CA ILE A 8 5.59 -2.47 -4.66
C ILE A 8 4.55 -2.02 -3.66
N VAL A 9 4.85 -2.16 -2.38
CA VAL A 9 3.99 -1.75 -1.27
C VAL A 9 4.40 -0.36 -0.81
N LEU A 10 3.45 0.56 -0.77
CA LEU A 10 3.65 1.99 -0.53
C LEU A 10 3.01 2.43 0.77
N ALA A 11 3.67 3.32 1.50
CA ALA A 11 3.16 3.93 2.72
C ALA A 11 3.61 5.38 2.90
N TRP A 12 2.66 6.26 3.15
CA TRP A 12 2.87 7.64 3.57
C TRP A 12 2.33 7.80 5.01
N PRO A 13 3.16 7.62 6.04
CA PRO A 13 2.69 7.56 7.43
C PRO A 13 2.26 8.90 8.02
N GLU A 14 2.58 10.00 7.35
CA GLU A 14 2.35 11.36 7.85
C GLU A 14 0.97 11.91 7.47
N GLY A 15 0.27 11.27 6.54
CA GLY A 15 -1.02 11.69 6.05
C GLY A 15 -2.07 11.82 7.17
N LYS A 16 -2.83 12.91 7.12
CA LYS A 16 -3.93 13.21 8.03
C LYS A 16 -5.26 12.98 7.33
N THR A 17 -6.24 12.47 8.05
CA THR A 17 -7.61 12.34 7.56
C THR A 17 -8.59 12.95 8.54
N THR A 18 -9.66 13.57 8.04
CA THR A 18 -10.72 14.14 8.90
C THR A 18 -11.55 13.02 9.51
N ALA A 19 -11.91 13.15 10.78
CA ALA A 19 -12.86 12.30 11.46
C ALA A 19 -14.21 12.32 10.75
N ALA A 20 -14.90 11.19 10.69
CA ALA A 20 -16.13 11.02 9.90
C ALA A 20 -17.41 10.98 10.77
N GLY A 21 -17.32 11.34 12.05
CA GLY A 21 -18.45 11.25 12.97
C GLY A 21 -18.67 9.84 13.55
N ALA A 22 -17.62 9.02 13.58
CA ALA A 22 -17.69 7.68 14.16
C ALA A 22 -17.68 7.76 15.70
N TRP A 23 -18.30 6.79 16.36
CA TRP A 23 -18.41 6.71 17.84
C TRP A 23 -17.05 6.74 18.57
N TYR A 24 -15.97 6.34 17.89
CA TYR A 24 -14.61 6.33 18.43
C TYR A 24 -13.82 7.62 18.16
N ASP A 25 -14.35 8.57 17.38
CA ASP A 25 -13.66 9.80 17.02
C ASP A 25 -13.23 10.62 18.24
N PRO A 26 -14.06 10.77 19.31
CA PRO A 26 -13.65 11.50 20.51
C PRO A 26 -12.44 10.88 21.24
N LEU A 27 -12.22 9.57 21.07
CA LEU A 27 -11.13 8.86 21.74
C LEU A 27 -9.80 8.92 20.97
N PHE A 28 -9.85 9.06 19.66
CA PHE A 28 -8.66 8.87 18.81
C PHE A 28 -8.36 10.02 17.86
N ALA A 29 -9.31 10.95 17.63
CA ALA A 29 -9.07 12.11 16.78
C ALA A 29 -8.48 13.26 17.60
N THR A 30 -7.48 13.94 17.06
CA THR A 30 -6.92 15.17 17.62
C THR A 30 -7.34 16.34 16.73
N ASN A 31 -8.08 17.31 17.28
CA ASN A 31 -8.64 18.44 16.53
C ASN A 31 -9.46 17.98 15.30
N GLY A 32 -10.29 16.96 15.46
CA GLY A 32 -11.12 16.39 14.39
C GLY A 32 -10.36 15.68 13.28
N LYS A 33 -9.09 15.35 13.47
CA LYS A 33 -8.24 14.66 12.49
C LYS A 33 -7.52 13.47 13.10
N TYR A 34 -7.31 12.44 12.26
CA TYR A 34 -6.44 11.32 12.56
C TYR A 34 -5.12 11.41 11.79
N ARG A 35 -4.03 11.08 12.43
CA ARG A 35 -2.76 10.79 11.74
C ARG A 35 -2.71 9.29 11.43
N VAL A 36 -3.36 8.89 10.36
CA VAL A 36 -3.47 7.47 9.97
C VAL A 36 -2.57 7.09 8.80
N GLY A 37 -2.03 8.09 8.11
CA GLY A 37 -1.25 7.88 6.90
C GLY A 37 -2.08 7.35 5.74
N HIS A 38 -1.41 7.09 4.63
CA HIS A 38 -1.97 6.48 3.44
C HIS A 38 -1.17 5.24 3.03
N SER A 39 -1.83 4.27 2.42
CA SER A 39 -1.21 3.04 1.90
C SER A 39 -1.76 2.73 0.52
N ALA A 40 -0.87 2.35 -0.38
CA ALA A 40 -1.19 1.94 -1.74
C ALA A 40 -0.28 0.78 -2.18
N LEU A 41 -0.51 0.26 -3.36
CA LEU A 41 0.37 -0.72 -3.98
C LEU A 41 0.46 -0.51 -5.49
N ILE A 42 1.56 -0.98 -6.07
CA ILE A 42 1.74 -1.08 -7.52
C ILE A 42 1.92 -2.56 -7.85
N LEU A 43 1.04 -3.09 -8.68
CA LEU A 43 1.18 -4.43 -9.25
C LEU A 43 1.98 -4.34 -10.54
N ILE A 44 2.92 -5.26 -10.74
CA ILE A 44 3.76 -5.32 -11.94
C ILE A 44 3.76 -6.75 -12.46
N ASN A 45 3.26 -6.92 -13.68
CA ASN A 45 3.44 -8.14 -14.43
C ASN A 45 4.78 -8.08 -15.17
N SER A 46 5.60 -9.13 -15.04
CA SER A 46 6.94 -9.18 -15.64
C SER A 46 6.95 -9.26 -17.15
N GLU A 47 5.85 -9.67 -17.77
CA GLU A 47 5.75 -9.81 -19.23
C GLU A 47 5.55 -8.44 -19.90
N ASN A 48 4.52 -7.67 -19.46
CA ASN A 48 4.20 -6.37 -20.04
C ASN A 48 4.89 -5.18 -19.34
N LYS A 49 5.47 -5.44 -18.14
CA LYS A 49 6.23 -4.46 -17.36
C LYS A 49 5.46 -3.19 -16.96
N GLU A 50 4.13 -3.21 -17.10
CA GLU A 50 3.25 -2.12 -16.75
C GLU A 50 3.11 -1.96 -15.23
N LEU A 51 3.06 -0.71 -14.77
CA LEU A 51 2.84 -0.36 -13.37
C LEU A 51 1.37 -0.05 -13.12
N LEU A 52 0.67 -0.97 -12.47
CA LEU A 52 -0.74 -0.81 -12.12
C LEU A 52 -0.87 -0.34 -10.67
N TYR A 53 -1.07 0.96 -10.49
CA TYR A 53 -1.29 1.55 -9.17
C TYR A 53 -2.72 1.28 -8.69
N PHE A 54 -2.83 0.88 -7.43
CA PHE A 54 -4.10 0.73 -6.72
C PHE A 54 -4.03 1.33 -5.33
N ASP A 55 -5.07 2.04 -4.94
CA ASP A 55 -5.31 2.43 -3.56
C ASP A 55 -6.79 2.29 -3.17
N PHE A 56 -7.06 2.48 -1.89
CA PHE A 56 -8.41 2.55 -1.35
C PHE A 56 -8.52 3.76 -0.45
N GLY A 57 -9.52 4.60 -0.69
CA GLY A 57 -9.70 5.82 0.08
C GLY A 57 -11.08 6.46 -0.07
N ARG A 58 -11.26 7.56 0.64
CA ARG A 58 -12.50 8.35 0.64
C ARG A 58 -12.49 9.40 -0.49
N TYR A 59 -12.32 8.94 -1.73
CA TYR A 59 -12.21 9.80 -2.91
C TYR A 59 -13.55 9.90 -3.63
N HIS A 60 -14.14 11.09 -3.64
CA HIS A 60 -15.46 11.32 -4.27
C HIS A 60 -16.51 10.33 -3.79
N THR A 61 -16.54 10.06 -2.47
CA THR A 61 -17.48 9.15 -1.82
C THR A 61 -18.24 9.87 -0.71
N PRO A 62 -19.45 9.43 -0.35
CA PRO A 62 -20.15 9.92 0.83
C PRO A 62 -19.32 9.75 2.11
N THR A 63 -19.57 10.57 3.11
CA THR A 63 -18.91 10.46 4.42
C THR A 63 -19.05 9.05 4.99
N GLY A 64 -17.94 8.47 5.49
CA GLY A 64 -17.94 7.11 6.04
C GLY A 64 -17.77 6.00 5.00
N PHE A 65 -17.62 6.32 3.72
CA PHE A 65 -17.39 5.36 2.65
C PHE A 65 -16.08 5.60 1.93
N GLY A 66 -15.60 4.59 1.20
CA GLY A 66 -14.43 4.64 0.35
C GLY A 66 -14.57 3.74 -0.87
N ARG A 67 -13.68 3.88 -1.82
CA ARG A 67 -13.60 3.07 -3.04
C ARG A 67 -12.16 2.76 -3.42
N VAL A 68 -11.98 1.73 -4.23
CA VAL A 68 -10.71 1.42 -4.87
C VAL A 68 -10.54 2.33 -6.09
N ARG A 69 -9.33 2.86 -6.28
CA ARG A 69 -8.94 3.59 -7.48
C ARG A 69 -7.85 2.85 -8.22
N ASP A 70 -7.87 2.97 -9.54
CA ASP A 70 -6.81 2.67 -10.48
C ASP A 70 -6.86 3.65 -11.67
N LYS A 71 -6.00 3.48 -12.68
CA LYS A 71 -5.97 4.36 -13.85
C LYS A 71 -7.25 4.35 -14.69
N GLU A 72 -8.09 3.32 -14.58
CA GLU A 72 -9.35 3.23 -15.32
C GLU A 72 -10.45 4.09 -14.68
N THR A 73 -10.48 4.13 -13.34
CA THR A 73 -11.44 4.96 -12.61
C THR A 73 -10.97 6.38 -12.35
N ASP A 74 -9.66 6.57 -12.26
CA ASP A 74 -9.00 7.85 -11.97
C ASP A 74 -7.71 7.97 -12.80
N PRO A 75 -7.80 8.40 -14.08
CA PRO A 75 -6.65 8.40 -15.00
C PRO A 75 -5.43 9.17 -14.49
N ASP A 76 -5.64 10.14 -13.64
CA ASP A 76 -4.61 10.98 -13.03
C ASP A 76 -3.70 10.23 -12.04
N ILE A 77 -4.07 9.02 -11.58
CA ILE A 77 -3.17 8.19 -10.75
C ILE A 77 -2.32 7.20 -11.55
N GLY A 78 -2.54 7.10 -12.87
CA GLY A 78 -1.74 6.25 -13.75
C GLY A 78 -0.25 6.58 -13.73
N ILE A 79 0.63 5.60 -13.83
CA ILE A 79 2.09 5.74 -13.85
C ILE A 79 2.58 5.45 -15.27
N PRO A 80 3.06 6.45 -16.05
CA PRO A 80 3.48 6.27 -17.44
C PRO A 80 4.94 5.78 -17.57
N ILE A 81 5.42 5.05 -16.57
CA ILE A 81 6.75 4.45 -16.53
C ILE A 81 6.57 2.94 -16.67
N SER A 82 7.43 2.28 -17.41
CA SER A 82 7.53 0.82 -17.45
C SER A 82 8.62 0.32 -16.50
N ALA A 83 8.42 -0.85 -15.89
CA ALA A 83 9.43 -1.44 -15.03
C ALA A 83 10.60 -2.00 -15.87
N GLU A 84 11.82 -1.67 -15.50
CA GLU A 84 13.02 -2.32 -16.03
C GLU A 84 13.34 -3.53 -15.14
N ILE A 85 13.10 -4.73 -15.67
CA ILE A 85 13.27 -5.96 -14.91
C ILE A 85 14.45 -6.74 -15.47
N GLU A 86 15.41 -7.02 -14.59
CA GLU A 86 16.59 -7.84 -14.87
C GLU A 86 16.94 -8.65 -13.62
N ASP A 87 17.33 -9.90 -13.77
CA ASP A 87 17.70 -10.82 -12.67
C ASP A 87 16.66 -10.85 -11.54
N ASN A 88 15.39 -10.89 -11.88
CA ASN A 88 14.29 -10.85 -10.91
C ASN A 88 14.34 -9.63 -9.96
N ARG A 89 14.76 -8.46 -10.49
CA ARG A 89 14.87 -7.18 -9.78
C ARG A 89 14.36 -6.05 -10.65
N ILE A 90 13.75 -5.07 -10.03
CA ILE A 90 13.38 -3.81 -10.68
C ILE A 90 14.59 -2.87 -10.63
N LYS A 91 15.13 -2.51 -11.77
CA LYS A 91 16.34 -1.67 -11.89
C LYS A 91 16.03 -0.19 -11.69
N ASN A 92 14.97 0.29 -12.29
CA ASN A 92 14.54 1.69 -12.21
C ASN A 92 13.61 2.01 -11.02
N ILE A 93 13.80 1.31 -9.90
CA ILE A 93 12.94 1.48 -8.70
C ILE A 93 12.99 2.91 -8.14
N GLU A 94 14.12 3.58 -8.21
CA GLU A 94 14.29 4.97 -7.78
C GLU A 94 13.39 5.91 -8.59
N GLU A 95 13.44 5.83 -9.92
CA GLU A 95 12.60 6.61 -10.82
C GLU A 95 11.11 6.40 -10.51
N ILE A 96 10.68 5.14 -10.39
CA ILE A 96 9.30 4.78 -10.07
C ILE A 96 8.86 5.39 -8.74
N LEU A 97 9.68 5.29 -7.69
CA LEU A 97 9.31 5.77 -6.37
C LEU A 97 9.35 7.30 -6.26
N VAL A 98 10.31 7.96 -6.90
CA VAL A 98 10.38 9.43 -6.95
C VAL A 98 9.18 9.99 -7.73
N TYR A 99 8.85 9.41 -8.89
CA TYR A 99 7.64 9.77 -9.64
C TYR A 99 6.39 9.61 -8.77
N THR A 100 6.23 8.43 -8.17
CA THR A 100 5.06 8.12 -7.32
C THR A 100 4.97 9.07 -6.12
N LYS A 101 6.10 9.42 -5.49
CA LYS A 101 6.14 10.36 -4.36
C LYS A 101 5.68 11.77 -4.75
N ASN A 102 6.07 12.24 -5.94
CA ASN A 102 5.79 13.59 -6.39
C ASN A 102 4.38 13.75 -7.01
N LYS A 103 3.68 12.64 -7.26
CA LYS A 103 2.36 12.63 -7.87
C LYS A 103 1.29 13.06 -6.88
N LYS A 104 0.70 14.25 -7.07
CA LYS A 104 -0.30 14.83 -6.16
C LYS A 104 -1.59 14.00 -6.06
N ALA A 105 -1.99 13.35 -7.16
CA ALA A 105 -3.20 12.52 -7.21
C ALA A 105 -3.18 11.33 -6.24
N ASN A 106 -2.00 10.90 -5.77
CA ASN A 106 -1.87 9.82 -4.79
C ASN A 106 -2.27 10.27 -3.37
N HIS A 107 -2.43 11.57 -3.12
CA HIS A 107 -2.74 12.15 -1.80
C HIS A 107 -1.78 11.70 -0.67
N GLY A 108 -0.56 11.30 -1.03
CA GLY A 108 0.46 10.90 -0.07
C GLY A 108 1.21 12.10 0.50
N GLU A 109 1.16 12.29 1.82
CA GLU A 109 1.84 13.37 2.53
C GLU A 109 3.13 12.89 3.21
N GLY A 110 4.14 13.77 3.26
CA GLY A 110 5.40 13.49 3.95
C GLY A 110 6.28 12.48 3.23
N LYS A 111 7.02 11.65 3.96
CA LYS A 111 7.93 10.64 3.42
C LYS A 111 7.16 9.48 2.82
N LEU A 112 7.64 8.98 1.66
CA LEU A 112 7.20 7.71 1.11
C LEU A 112 8.12 6.60 1.60
N TYR A 113 7.53 5.56 2.20
CA TYR A 113 8.18 4.28 2.48
C TYR A 113 7.70 3.25 1.48
N ALA A 114 8.61 2.45 0.94
CA ALA A 114 8.26 1.42 -0.03
C ALA A 114 9.05 0.13 0.18
N SER A 115 8.45 -1.01 -0.12
CA SER A 115 9.17 -2.27 -0.23
C SER A 115 8.67 -3.10 -1.41
N ILE A 116 9.54 -3.98 -1.92
CA ILE A 116 9.23 -4.82 -3.06
C ILE A 116 9.01 -6.26 -2.58
N LEU A 117 7.87 -6.83 -2.93
CA LEU A 117 7.59 -8.24 -2.84
C LEU A 117 7.71 -8.83 -4.25
N ASN A 118 8.63 -9.75 -4.43
CA ASN A 118 8.86 -10.49 -5.67
C ASN A 118 8.31 -11.91 -5.59
N ASN A 119 8.24 -12.60 -6.74
CA ASN A 119 7.69 -13.94 -6.89
C ASN A 119 6.23 -14.02 -6.41
N VAL A 120 5.42 -13.09 -6.86
CA VAL A 120 4.00 -12.99 -6.52
C VAL A 120 3.11 -13.53 -7.63
N ASN A 121 1.89 -13.89 -7.28
CA ASN A 121 0.85 -14.18 -8.26
C ASN A 121 0.12 -12.87 -8.62
N PHE A 122 0.55 -12.23 -9.71
CA PHE A 122 -0.04 -10.99 -10.22
C PHE A 122 -1.54 -11.15 -10.50
N ILE A 123 -1.93 -12.20 -11.25
CA ILE A 123 -3.32 -12.41 -11.68
C ILE A 123 -4.27 -12.48 -10.48
N SER A 124 -3.89 -13.22 -9.43
CA SER A 124 -4.73 -13.36 -8.24
C SER A 124 -4.86 -12.04 -7.47
N SER A 125 -3.78 -11.25 -7.39
CA SER A 125 -3.80 -9.93 -6.76
C SER A 125 -4.63 -8.92 -7.55
N TYR A 126 -4.43 -8.88 -8.86
CA TYR A 126 -5.16 -8.01 -9.78
C TYR A 126 -6.67 -8.31 -9.72
N ARG A 127 -7.06 -9.57 -9.91
CA ARG A 127 -8.47 -9.98 -9.83
C ARG A 127 -9.10 -9.62 -8.49
N PHE A 128 -8.36 -9.76 -7.40
CA PHE A 128 -8.87 -9.37 -6.09
C PHE A 128 -9.07 -7.86 -5.98
N ALA A 129 -8.11 -7.05 -6.43
CA ALA A 129 -8.22 -5.60 -6.41
C ALA A 129 -9.42 -5.12 -7.25
N LYS A 130 -9.58 -5.66 -8.47
CA LYS A 130 -10.72 -5.37 -9.37
C LYS A 130 -12.06 -5.82 -8.75
N LYS A 131 -12.12 -7.00 -8.15
CA LYS A 131 -13.33 -7.49 -7.44
C LYS A 131 -13.76 -6.56 -6.31
N ILE A 132 -12.82 -5.94 -5.59
CA ILE A 132 -13.17 -4.95 -4.56
C ILE A 132 -13.61 -3.63 -5.23
N GLN A 133 -12.98 -3.22 -6.32
CA GLN A 133 -13.36 -2.04 -7.11
C GLN A 133 -14.78 -2.16 -7.66
N GLU A 134 -15.16 -3.31 -8.21
CA GLU A 134 -16.51 -3.61 -8.74
C GLU A 134 -17.61 -3.48 -7.70
N LYS A 135 -17.32 -3.57 -6.40
CA LYS A 135 -18.28 -3.29 -5.34
C LYS A 135 -18.66 -1.81 -5.23
N GLY A 136 -17.96 -0.94 -5.94
CA GLY A 136 -18.13 0.50 -5.88
C GLY A 136 -17.74 1.07 -4.51
N ILE A 137 -18.65 1.81 -3.88
CA ILE A 137 -18.42 2.39 -2.55
C ILE A 137 -18.70 1.37 -1.46
N ILE A 138 -17.77 1.24 -0.51
CA ILE A 138 -17.92 0.35 0.66
C ILE A 138 -17.61 1.12 1.96
N PRO A 139 -18.15 0.71 3.11
CA PRO A 139 -17.89 1.40 4.38
C PRO A 139 -16.40 1.52 4.68
N TYR A 140 -15.97 2.71 5.11
CA TYR A 140 -14.56 3.03 5.40
C TYR A 140 -14.33 3.13 6.90
N GLY A 141 -13.37 2.37 7.40
CA GLY A 141 -12.93 2.51 8.79
C GLY A 141 -12.12 1.32 9.31
N PRO A 142 -11.37 1.53 10.40
CA PRO A 142 -10.57 0.46 11.03
C PRO A 142 -11.45 -0.58 11.73
N PHE A 143 -12.62 -0.16 12.27
CA PHE A 143 -13.51 -0.99 13.10
C PHE A 143 -14.78 -1.43 12.36
N VAL A 144 -14.88 -1.21 11.05
CA VAL A 144 -16.08 -1.58 10.28
C VAL A 144 -15.98 -3.02 9.80
N PRO A 145 -16.84 -3.95 10.27
CA PRO A 145 -16.70 -5.38 9.97
C PRO A 145 -16.79 -5.72 8.48
N LYS A 146 -17.71 -5.10 7.75
CA LYS A 146 -17.92 -5.29 6.30
C LYS A 146 -17.23 -4.20 5.44
N GLY A 147 -16.42 -3.35 6.07
CA GLY A 147 -15.73 -2.25 5.42
C GLY A 147 -14.25 -2.52 5.22
N SER A 148 -13.54 -1.48 4.75
CA SER A 148 -12.10 -1.50 4.57
C SER A 148 -11.48 -0.13 4.88
N ASN A 149 -10.15 -0.07 4.85
CA ASN A 149 -9.36 1.15 4.74
C ASN A 149 -8.15 0.88 3.83
N CYS A 150 -7.36 1.90 3.54
CA CYS A 150 -6.20 1.77 2.65
C CYS A 150 -5.27 0.62 3.04
N SER A 151 -4.90 0.51 4.31
CA SER A 151 -3.97 -0.52 4.79
C SER A 151 -4.56 -1.92 4.82
N ARG A 152 -5.85 -2.06 5.14
CA ARG A 152 -6.57 -3.36 5.06
C ARG A 152 -6.69 -3.84 3.62
N PHE A 153 -7.00 -2.93 2.68
CA PHE A 153 -7.06 -3.25 1.26
C PHE A 153 -5.71 -3.73 0.75
N VAL A 154 -4.63 -2.99 1.02
CA VAL A 154 -3.26 -3.37 0.63
C VAL A 154 -2.87 -4.71 1.23
N SER A 155 -3.07 -4.91 2.54
CA SER A 155 -2.78 -6.19 3.22
C SER A 155 -3.55 -7.36 2.60
N ALA A 156 -4.84 -7.18 2.30
CA ALA A 156 -5.67 -8.22 1.69
C ALA A 156 -5.21 -8.57 0.27
N THR A 157 -4.85 -7.55 -0.54
CA THR A 157 -4.34 -7.75 -1.90
C THR A 157 -3.00 -8.49 -1.89
N ILE A 158 -2.06 -8.12 -1.01
CA ILE A 158 -0.79 -8.84 -0.86
C ILE A 158 -1.03 -10.30 -0.47
N ARG A 159 -1.96 -10.59 0.42
CA ARG A 159 -2.27 -11.96 0.82
C ARG A 159 -2.79 -12.81 -0.34
N LYS A 160 -3.47 -12.22 -1.32
CA LYS A 160 -3.93 -12.88 -2.54
C LYS A 160 -2.80 -13.16 -3.54
N SER A 161 -1.67 -12.48 -3.41
CA SER A 161 -0.49 -12.76 -4.24
C SER A 161 0.24 -14.07 -3.89
N ASN A 162 -0.27 -14.81 -2.93
CA ASN A 162 0.33 -16.04 -2.42
C ASN A 162 1.75 -15.84 -1.83
N PRO A 163 1.93 -14.89 -0.90
CA PRO A 163 3.20 -14.74 -0.21
C PRO A 163 3.50 -15.98 0.63
N ASN A 164 4.75 -16.14 1.09
CA ASN A 164 5.07 -17.25 1.99
C ASN A 164 4.19 -17.22 3.25
N LEU A 165 4.03 -18.39 3.88
CA LEU A 165 3.10 -18.60 5.01
C LEU A 165 3.30 -17.59 6.15
N ILE A 166 4.55 -17.30 6.51
CA ILE A 166 4.87 -16.36 7.61
C ILE A 166 4.39 -14.95 7.28
N LYS A 167 4.64 -14.45 6.07
CA LYS A 167 4.16 -13.14 5.64
C LYS A 167 2.63 -13.11 5.60
N ASN A 168 2.00 -14.17 5.09
CA ASN A 168 0.54 -14.27 5.03
C ASN A 168 -0.08 -14.20 6.43
N LEU A 169 0.43 -14.94 7.41
CA LEU A 169 -0.02 -14.90 8.80
C LEU A 169 0.17 -13.52 9.43
N ARG A 170 1.35 -12.90 9.25
CA ARG A 170 1.63 -11.56 9.79
C ARG A 170 0.76 -10.46 9.18
N LEU A 171 0.38 -10.59 7.92
CA LEU A 171 -0.55 -9.68 7.25
C LEU A 171 -2.01 -9.94 7.67
N ARG A 172 -2.36 -11.20 7.99
CA ARG A 172 -3.70 -11.59 8.42
C ARG A 172 -4.00 -11.15 9.86
N PHE A 173 -2.99 -11.23 10.74
CA PHE A 173 -3.12 -10.95 12.17
C PHE A 173 -2.26 -9.75 12.57
N PRO A 174 -2.69 -8.52 12.27
CA PRO A 174 -2.01 -7.34 12.77
C PRO A 174 -2.18 -7.25 14.30
N PHE A 175 -1.22 -6.62 14.98
CA PHE A 175 -1.32 -6.38 16.44
C PHE A 175 -2.42 -5.38 16.82
N SER A 176 -2.98 -4.69 15.84
CA SER A 176 -4.11 -3.78 15.97
C SER A 176 -5.23 -4.22 15.04
N LEU A 177 -6.44 -3.71 15.22
CA LEU A 177 -7.60 -4.01 14.40
C LEU A 177 -7.44 -3.65 12.92
N SER A 178 -6.48 -2.78 12.61
CA SER A 178 -6.09 -2.45 11.25
C SER A 178 -4.56 -2.37 11.16
N PRO A 179 -3.92 -2.96 10.14
CA PRO A 179 -2.49 -2.78 9.95
C PRO A 179 -2.17 -1.32 9.65
N SER A 180 -1.06 -0.81 10.20
CA SER A 180 -0.58 0.50 9.78
C SER A 180 0.03 0.45 8.37
N PRO A 181 0.08 1.57 7.63
CA PRO A 181 0.76 1.64 6.34
C PRO A 181 2.19 1.10 6.38
N LYS A 182 2.99 1.53 7.35
CA LYS A 182 4.40 1.10 7.53
C LYS A 182 4.52 -0.39 7.83
N ARG A 183 3.53 -0.99 8.52
CA ARG A 183 3.53 -2.43 8.80
C ARG A 183 3.47 -3.26 7.53
N ASN A 184 2.62 -2.90 6.57
CA ASN A 184 2.53 -3.60 5.29
C ASN A 184 3.86 -3.57 4.54
N VAL A 185 4.54 -2.41 4.50
CA VAL A 185 5.89 -2.27 3.93
C VAL A 185 6.89 -3.18 4.66
N SER A 186 6.88 -3.14 5.99
CA SER A 186 7.82 -3.89 6.85
C SER A 186 7.69 -5.41 6.71
N ILE A 187 6.48 -5.93 6.53
CA ILE A 187 6.23 -7.38 6.38
C ILE A 187 6.59 -7.85 4.97
N SER A 188 6.34 -7.03 3.96
CA SER A 188 6.55 -7.40 2.57
C SER A 188 8.02 -7.66 2.25
N ASN A 189 8.93 -6.84 2.79
CA ASN A 189 10.37 -7.09 2.65
C ASN A 189 11.17 -6.54 3.84
N ASN A 190 12.28 -7.19 4.18
CA ASN A 190 13.23 -6.68 5.18
C ASN A 190 13.90 -5.39 4.74
N ASN A 191 14.27 -5.30 3.46
CA ASN A 191 14.81 -4.09 2.88
C ASN A 191 13.65 -3.20 2.42
N TYR A 192 13.78 -1.91 2.64
CA TYR A 192 12.79 -0.95 2.17
C TYR A 192 13.48 0.32 1.67
N TYR A 193 12.71 1.14 1.01
CA TYR A 193 13.14 2.40 0.44
C TYR A 193 12.42 3.55 1.15
N VAL A 194 13.11 4.68 1.26
CA VAL A 194 12.54 5.93 1.75
C VAL A 194 12.77 7.00 0.71
N VAL A 195 11.71 7.73 0.33
CA VAL A 195 11.81 8.90 -0.53
C VAL A 195 11.31 10.11 0.23
N GLU A 196 12.18 11.09 0.43
CA GLU A 196 11.87 12.37 1.05
C GLU A 196 12.34 13.50 0.15
N LYS A 197 11.42 14.35 -0.30
CA LYS A 197 11.67 15.32 -1.36
C LYS A 197 12.20 14.57 -2.61
N ASN A 198 13.42 14.84 -3.05
CA ASN A 198 14.08 14.13 -4.16
C ASN A 198 15.21 13.20 -3.69
N LYS A 199 15.30 12.92 -2.38
CA LYS A 199 16.31 11.98 -1.85
C LYS A 199 15.72 10.59 -1.79
N PHE A 200 16.40 9.64 -2.42
CA PHE A 200 16.08 8.22 -2.40
C PHE A 200 17.13 7.49 -1.55
N GLU A 201 16.66 6.69 -0.62
CA GLU A 201 17.52 5.91 0.27
C GLU A 201 17.01 4.46 0.35
N LYS A 202 17.94 3.52 0.22
CA LYS A 202 17.67 2.08 0.43
C LYS A 202 18.15 1.68 1.82
N ILE A 203 17.21 1.27 2.66
CA ILE A 203 17.48 0.82 4.03
C ILE A 203 17.55 -0.70 4.05
N LYS A 204 18.73 -1.22 4.42
CA LYS A 204 18.93 -2.66 4.65
C LYS A 204 18.72 -2.97 6.13
N ARG A 205 17.94 -4.00 6.44
CA ARG A 205 17.72 -4.47 7.80
C ARG A 205 18.27 -5.89 7.97
N ASN A 206 18.79 -6.19 9.15
CA ASN A 206 19.07 -7.56 9.54
C ASN A 206 17.75 -8.36 9.59
N LYS A 207 17.77 -9.63 9.16
CA LYS A 207 16.58 -10.51 9.13
C LYS A 207 15.89 -10.62 10.49
N ILE A 208 16.63 -10.74 11.57
CA ILE A 208 16.11 -10.83 12.96
C ILE A 208 15.42 -9.51 13.33
N ASN A 209 16.09 -8.38 13.15
CA ASN A 209 15.52 -7.07 13.44
C ASN A 209 14.30 -6.77 12.54
N GLY A 210 14.32 -7.20 11.27
CA GLY A 210 13.20 -7.04 10.35
C GLY A 210 11.97 -7.86 10.74
N TYR A 211 12.16 -8.98 11.46
CA TYR A 211 11.06 -9.79 11.95
C TYR A 211 10.42 -9.20 13.21
N PHE A 212 11.23 -8.81 14.21
CA PHE A 212 10.76 -8.40 15.53
C PHE A 212 10.50 -6.89 15.66
N ARG A 213 11.21 -6.06 14.88
CA ARG A 213 11.06 -4.61 14.92
C ARG A 213 10.45 -4.11 13.63
N GLY A 214 9.19 -3.69 13.69
CA GLY A 214 8.57 -2.94 12.59
C GLY A 214 9.32 -1.63 12.32
N ILE A 215 9.10 -1.02 11.14
CA ILE A 215 9.63 0.31 10.78
C ILE A 215 9.05 1.40 11.69
N GLU A 216 8.04 1.07 12.47
CA GLU A 216 7.25 2.00 13.30
C GLU A 216 8.00 2.55 14.52
N ARG A 217 9.05 1.85 14.95
CA ARG A 217 9.84 2.22 16.13
C ARG A 217 11.14 2.91 15.72
N LYS A 218 11.04 4.12 15.21
CA LYS A 218 12.12 5.10 15.19
C LYS A 218 11.60 6.40 15.76
#